data_17dc955499fcef54453f838f0394c06d
#
_entry.id   17dc955499fcef54453f838f0394c06d
#
_cell.length_a   1.000
_cell.length_b   1.000
_cell.length_c   1.000
_cell.angle_alpha   90.00
_cell.angle_beta   90.00
_cell.angle_gamma   90.00
#
_symmetry.space_group_name_H-M   'P 1'
#
loop_
_entity.id
_entity.type
_entity.pdbx_description
1 polymer ?
#
loop_
_entity_poly.entity_id
_entity_poly.type
_entity_poly.pdbx_seq_one_letter_code
_entity_poly.pdbx_strand_id
1 'polypeptide(L)'
;MIIKENFEIKNLTTYKIGGIVKKVFFPETQSEFSELLREQPDAIVLGSCSNILFSSNGFDGEVILTTELKQFEIRGTHVFASAGVKGPLLSQKTAEAGLSGFEFMIGFPGSIGGDVCMNAGAHGQSISDYLTQCCLFDKESKEIVYKKKDELDFSYRHSLLKSGRYILLHAEFDLKKGTPEEIKSLIDRNMEFRKNIQPSLAHPNAGSVFKNPEHDSAGRLLDKAGVKSFDLPRAKVWENHANFIVNKGDATSEDILTLMVMMYNAVKKQYTIELKPEIIFLGDKTEKEEELWNILSH
;
A
#
# COMPACT_ATOMS: atom_id res chain seq x y z
N MET A 1 9.07 14.96 -16.90
CA MET A 1 9.21 14.88 -15.41
C MET A 1 8.69 16.16 -14.75
N ILE A 2 7.85 16.05 -13.72
CA ILE A 2 7.32 17.17 -12.94
C ILE A 2 8.05 17.22 -11.60
N ILE A 3 8.44 18.42 -11.15
CA ILE A 3 9.11 18.63 -9.85
C ILE A 3 8.30 19.66 -9.05
N LYS A 4 8.09 19.39 -7.77
CA LYS A 4 7.43 20.32 -6.85
C LYS A 4 8.26 20.49 -5.59
N GLU A 5 8.42 21.72 -5.13
CA GLU A 5 9.10 22.07 -3.89
C GLU A 5 8.08 22.48 -2.82
N ASN A 6 8.39 22.23 -1.55
CA ASN A 6 7.53 22.53 -0.40
C ASN A 6 6.09 21.99 -0.58
N PHE A 7 6.00 20.72 -0.94
CA PHE A 7 4.76 20.08 -1.37
C PHE A 7 3.99 19.46 -0.19
N GLU A 8 2.71 19.81 -0.06
CA GLU A 8 1.82 19.17 0.94
C GLU A 8 1.47 17.73 0.53
N ILE A 9 2.16 16.74 1.12
CA ILE A 9 2.00 15.32 0.77
C ILE A 9 0.63 14.77 1.16
N LYS A 10 -0.06 15.35 2.15
CA LYS A 10 -1.40 14.92 2.59
C LYS A 10 -2.41 14.82 1.45
N ASN A 11 -2.26 15.64 0.40
CA ASN A 11 -3.16 15.63 -0.75
C ASN A 11 -3.09 14.33 -1.56
N LEU A 12 -1.97 13.59 -1.45
CA LEU A 12 -1.71 12.34 -2.18
C LEU A 12 -1.88 11.10 -1.31
N THR A 13 -1.79 11.21 0.02
CA THR A 13 -2.02 10.06 0.91
C THR A 13 -3.52 9.73 0.98
N THR A 14 -3.83 8.44 1.12
CA THR A 14 -5.24 8.01 1.30
C THR A 14 -5.78 8.35 2.69
N TYR A 15 -4.91 8.49 3.70
CA TYR A 15 -5.27 9.02 5.02
C TYR A 15 -5.59 10.51 5.01
N LYS A 16 -5.17 11.27 3.99
CA LYS A 16 -5.21 12.74 3.97
C LYS A 16 -4.44 13.35 5.17
N ILE A 17 -3.35 12.71 5.55
CA ILE A 17 -2.43 13.11 6.61
C ILE A 17 -1.02 13.19 6.02
N GLY A 18 -0.24 14.18 6.47
CA GLY A 18 1.14 14.42 6.06
C GLY A 18 1.44 15.92 6.06
N GLY A 19 2.68 16.28 6.32
CA GLY A 19 3.16 17.66 6.28
C GLY A 19 3.77 18.02 4.92
N ILE A 20 4.64 19.04 4.95
CA ILE A 20 5.37 19.52 3.78
C ILE A 20 6.58 18.62 3.53
N VAL A 21 6.75 18.21 2.28
CA VAL A 21 7.95 17.52 1.77
C VAL A 21 8.78 18.56 1.00
N LYS A 22 10.08 18.62 1.28
CA LYS A 22 11.00 19.59 0.67
C LYS A 22 10.97 19.54 -0.84
N LYS A 23 11.03 18.33 -1.43
CA LYS A 23 11.03 18.15 -2.87
C LYS A 23 10.36 16.86 -3.29
N VAL A 24 9.50 16.93 -4.28
CA VAL A 24 8.77 15.78 -4.81
C VAL A 24 8.95 15.72 -6.32
N PHE A 25 9.36 14.55 -6.81
CA PHE A 25 9.53 14.25 -8.23
C PHE A 25 8.40 13.33 -8.72
N PHE A 26 7.94 13.59 -9.93
CA PHE A 26 6.95 12.78 -10.64
C PHE A 26 7.54 12.39 -12.01
N PRO A 27 8.30 11.29 -12.09
CA PRO A 27 8.77 10.78 -13.38
C PRO A 27 7.61 10.29 -14.23
N GLU A 28 7.65 10.57 -15.54
CA GLU A 28 6.61 10.19 -16.51
C GLU A 28 7.03 8.99 -17.36
N THR A 29 8.36 8.73 -17.41
CA THR A 29 8.93 7.60 -18.14
C THR A 29 9.84 6.74 -17.25
N GLN A 30 10.03 5.48 -17.63
CA GLN A 30 10.96 4.58 -16.94
C GLN A 30 12.40 5.10 -16.99
N SER A 31 12.80 5.77 -18.08
CA SER A 31 14.14 6.37 -18.20
C SER A 31 14.35 7.47 -17.17
N GLU A 32 13.42 8.43 -17.09
CA GLU A 32 13.45 9.49 -16.07
C GLU A 32 13.48 8.91 -14.65
N PHE A 33 12.68 7.86 -14.40
CA PHE A 33 12.66 7.23 -13.10
C PHE A 33 13.98 6.56 -12.74
N SER A 34 14.59 5.82 -13.68
CA SER A 34 15.88 5.17 -13.45
C SER A 34 17.02 6.18 -13.26
N GLU A 35 16.96 7.30 -13.95
CA GLU A 35 17.93 8.40 -13.82
C GLU A 35 17.80 9.07 -12.43
N LEU A 36 16.57 9.39 -12.00
CA LEU A 36 16.31 9.91 -10.66
C LEU A 36 16.82 8.98 -9.55
N LEU A 37 16.63 7.68 -9.69
CA LEU A 37 17.12 6.70 -8.71
C LEU A 37 18.65 6.66 -8.61
N ARG A 38 19.37 7.01 -9.68
CA ARG A 38 20.84 7.17 -9.67
C ARG A 38 21.29 8.47 -9.03
N GLU A 39 20.57 9.56 -9.33
CA GLU A 39 20.90 10.92 -8.87
C GLU A 39 20.47 11.18 -7.42
N GLN A 40 19.34 10.57 -7.00
CA GLN A 40 18.71 10.77 -5.70
C GLN A 40 18.59 9.41 -4.95
N PRO A 41 19.72 8.79 -4.56
CA PRO A 41 19.71 7.44 -3.97
C PRO A 41 18.99 7.37 -2.62
N ASP A 42 18.88 8.47 -1.88
CA ASP A 42 18.25 8.56 -0.57
C ASP A 42 16.77 8.96 -0.64
N ALA A 43 16.25 9.30 -1.83
CA ALA A 43 14.86 9.66 -2.00
C ALA A 43 13.92 8.50 -1.62
N ILE A 44 12.84 8.82 -0.93
CA ILE A 44 11.78 7.86 -0.60
C ILE A 44 10.93 7.63 -1.85
N VAL A 45 10.84 6.37 -2.31
CA VAL A 45 10.00 6.02 -3.45
C VAL A 45 8.62 5.59 -2.98
N LEU A 46 7.57 6.24 -3.48
CA LEU A 46 6.18 5.97 -3.13
C LEU A 46 5.33 5.74 -4.38
N GLY A 47 4.32 4.87 -4.22
CA GLY A 47 3.25 4.67 -5.20
C GLY A 47 2.01 5.52 -4.87
N SER A 48 0.86 4.86 -4.77
CA SER A 48 -0.45 5.50 -4.46
C SER A 48 -0.61 5.92 -2.99
N CYS A 49 0.40 5.77 -2.13
CA CYS A 49 0.38 6.09 -0.70
C CYS A 49 -0.81 5.49 0.07
N SER A 50 -1.29 4.32 -0.34
CA SER A 50 -2.49 3.68 0.21
C SER A 50 -2.25 2.82 1.44
N ASN A 51 -0.99 2.59 1.79
CA ASN A 51 -0.54 1.86 2.99
C ASN A 51 0.47 2.69 3.80
N ILE A 52 0.37 4.03 3.69
CA ILE A 52 1.33 4.96 4.29
C ILE A 52 0.60 5.87 5.28
N LEU A 53 1.16 5.97 6.48
CA LEU A 53 0.96 7.10 7.37
C LEU A 53 2.17 8.02 7.22
N PHE A 54 1.97 9.26 6.82
CA PHE A 54 3.04 10.23 6.70
C PHE A 54 3.01 11.20 7.86
N SER A 55 4.17 11.50 8.48
CA SER A 55 4.25 12.43 9.60
C SER A 55 3.64 13.78 9.26
N SER A 56 2.83 14.31 10.16
CA SER A 56 2.28 15.67 10.04
C SER A 56 3.37 16.75 10.14
N ASN A 57 4.55 16.39 10.69
CA ASN A 57 5.72 17.29 10.74
C ASN A 57 6.38 17.47 9.36
N GLY A 58 6.07 16.59 8.39
CA GLY A 58 6.61 16.65 7.02
C GLY A 58 7.87 15.82 6.83
N PHE A 59 8.72 16.25 5.87
CA PHE A 59 9.99 15.58 5.54
C PHE A 59 10.94 16.57 4.86
N ASP A 60 12.09 16.85 5.49
CA ASP A 60 13.17 17.69 4.91
C ASP A 60 14.06 16.89 3.94
N GLY A 61 13.42 16.08 3.12
CA GLY A 61 14.09 15.24 2.13
C GLY A 61 13.34 15.20 0.81
N GLU A 62 13.67 14.22 0.00
CA GLU A 62 13.15 14.06 -1.34
C GLU A 62 12.25 12.82 -1.46
N VAL A 63 11.17 12.95 -2.21
CA VAL A 63 10.22 11.86 -2.50
C VAL A 63 10.07 11.71 -4.01
N ILE A 64 10.12 10.48 -4.49
CA ILE A 64 9.80 10.13 -5.87
C ILE A 64 8.44 9.44 -5.88
N LEU A 65 7.45 10.01 -6.57
CA LEU A 65 6.10 9.47 -6.71
C LEU A 65 5.93 8.83 -8.08
N THR A 66 5.70 7.53 -8.11
CA THR A 66 5.59 6.76 -9.37
C THR A 66 4.23 6.93 -10.06
N THR A 67 3.34 7.78 -9.56
CA THR A 67 1.94 7.91 -10.00
C THR A 67 1.76 8.32 -11.47
N GLU A 68 2.80 8.90 -12.09
CA GLU A 68 2.78 9.27 -13.50
C GLU A 68 3.34 8.17 -14.43
N LEU A 69 3.93 7.11 -13.88
CA LEU A 69 4.33 5.90 -14.63
C LEU A 69 3.11 5.02 -14.92
N LYS A 70 2.30 5.40 -15.90
CA LYS A 70 0.97 4.83 -16.16
C LYS A 70 0.92 3.83 -17.32
N GLN A 71 2.07 3.46 -17.88
CA GLN A 71 2.11 2.58 -19.04
C GLN A 71 1.74 1.15 -18.65
N PHE A 72 0.81 0.55 -19.37
CA PHE A 72 0.52 -0.88 -19.32
C PHE A 72 0.18 -1.40 -20.70
N GLU A 73 0.32 -2.71 -20.90
CA GLU A 73 0.01 -3.38 -22.15
C GLU A 73 -0.57 -4.77 -21.87
N ILE A 74 -1.52 -5.19 -22.69
CA ILE A 74 -2.14 -6.52 -22.64
C ILE A 74 -1.95 -7.18 -24.01
N ARG A 75 -1.21 -8.29 -24.03
CA ARG A 75 -0.94 -9.10 -25.25
C ARG A 75 -1.32 -10.57 -25.00
N GLY A 76 -2.48 -10.99 -25.49
CA GLY A 76 -2.99 -12.33 -25.18
C GLY A 76 -3.27 -12.47 -23.69
N THR A 77 -2.57 -13.36 -22.99
CA THR A 77 -2.64 -13.52 -21.53
C THR A 77 -1.56 -12.75 -20.78
N HIS A 78 -0.56 -12.27 -21.51
CA HIS A 78 0.56 -11.53 -20.94
C HIS A 78 0.18 -10.06 -20.66
N VAL A 79 0.50 -9.57 -19.46
CA VAL A 79 0.22 -8.21 -19.01
C VAL A 79 1.51 -7.58 -18.51
N PHE A 80 1.88 -6.45 -19.11
CA PHE A 80 2.94 -5.56 -18.66
C PHE A 80 2.33 -4.38 -17.90
N ALA A 81 2.92 -3.96 -16.77
CA ALA A 81 2.48 -2.79 -16.04
C ALA A 81 3.64 -2.07 -15.34
N SER A 82 3.80 -0.77 -15.59
CA SER A 82 4.74 0.11 -14.88
C SER A 82 4.35 0.29 -13.41
N ALA A 83 5.32 0.65 -12.56
CA ALA A 83 5.16 0.72 -11.11
C ALA A 83 4.02 1.64 -10.64
N GLY A 84 3.67 2.68 -11.39
CA GLY A 84 2.62 3.63 -11.04
C GLY A 84 1.22 3.25 -11.49
N VAL A 85 1.05 2.19 -12.28
CA VAL A 85 -0.27 1.74 -12.74
C VAL A 85 -1.12 1.36 -11.53
N LYS A 86 -2.36 1.86 -11.47
CA LYS A 86 -3.30 1.56 -10.37
C LYS A 86 -3.86 0.15 -10.50
N GLY A 87 -3.83 -0.62 -9.41
CA GLY A 87 -4.38 -1.98 -9.37
C GLY A 87 -5.83 -2.08 -9.84
N PRO A 88 -6.77 -1.24 -9.35
CA PRO A 88 -8.16 -1.27 -9.82
C PRO A 88 -8.32 -0.99 -11.31
N LEU A 89 -7.53 -0.09 -11.88
CA LEU A 89 -7.54 0.18 -13.33
C LEU A 89 -7.09 -1.07 -14.12
N LEU A 90 -5.99 -1.70 -13.68
CA LEU A 90 -5.47 -2.89 -14.34
C LEU A 90 -6.45 -4.06 -14.23
N SER A 91 -7.08 -4.25 -13.06
CA SER A 91 -8.16 -5.23 -12.85
C SER A 91 -9.32 -5.01 -13.82
N GLN A 92 -9.78 -3.78 -13.99
CA GLN A 92 -10.84 -3.45 -14.93
C GLN A 92 -10.42 -3.74 -16.39
N LYS A 93 -9.22 -3.31 -16.79
CA LYS A 93 -8.73 -3.46 -18.17
C LYS A 93 -8.49 -4.92 -18.57
N THR A 94 -8.00 -5.73 -17.64
CA THR A 94 -7.85 -7.17 -17.86
C THR A 94 -9.20 -7.88 -17.95
N ALA A 95 -10.17 -7.49 -17.13
CA ALA A 95 -11.54 -8.01 -17.21
C ALA A 95 -12.21 -7.65 -18.55
N GLU A 96 -12.07 -6.40 -19.04
CA GLU A 96 -12.52 -5.97 -20.37
C GLU A 96 -11.88 -6.78 -21.50
N ALA A 97 -10.64 -7.27 -21.31
CA ALA A 97 -9.93 -8.14 -22.24
C ALA A 97 -10.28 -9.66 -22.09
N GLY A 98 -11.22 -10.02 -21.21
CA GLY A 98 -11.61 -11.41 -20.96
C GLY A 98 -10.54 -12.20 -20.19
N LEU A 99 -9.73 -11.54 -19.37
CA LEU A 99 -8.69 -12.15 -18.56
C LEU A 99 -9.09 -12.17 -17.08
N SER A 100 -9.00 -13.36 -16.48
CA SER A 100 -9.23 -13.64 -15.06
C SER A 100 -7.92 -13.74 -14.31
N GLY A 101 -7.91 -13.25 -13.08
CA GLY A 101 -6.77 -13.30 -12.14
C GLY A 101 -6.60 -12.03 -11.33
N PHE A 102 -7.05 -10.89 -11.81
CA PHE A 102 -6.89 -9.60 -11.12
C PHE A 102 -8.19 -9.05 -10.49
N GLU A 103 -9.25 -9.85 -10.41
CA GLU A 103 -10.53 -9.44 -9.82
C GLU A 103 -10.41 -9.06 -8.34
N PHE A 104 -9.42 -9.61 -7.63
CA PHE A 104 -9.16 -9.28 -6.22
C PHE A 104 -8.63 -7.85 -6.02
N MET A 105 -8.03 -7.25 -7.07
CA MET A 105 -7.44 -5.90 -7.01
C MET A 105 -8.47 -4.78 -7.18
N ILE A 106 -9.70 -5.10 -7.64
CA ILE A 106 -10.70 -4.08 -8.05
C ILE A 106 -11.01 -3.03 -6.98
N GLY A 107 -10.86 -3.37 -5.74
CA GLY A 107 -11.31 -2.51 -4.64
C GLY A 107 -10.21 -1.84 -3.82
N PHE A 108 -8.93 -2.13 -3.97
CA PHE A 108 -7.90 -1.49 -3.13
C PHE A 108 -7.08 -0.46 -3.90
N PRO A 109 -6.79 0.70 -3.27
CA PRO A 109 -6.24 1.87 -3.97
C PRO A 109 -4.72 1.80 -4.20
N GLY A 110 -4.16 0.59 -4.39
CA GLY A 110 -2.74 0.35 -4.62
C GLY A 110 -2.25 0.78 -6.00
N SER A 111 -0.94 0.77 -6.16
CA SER A 111 -0.24 0.81 -7.45
C SER A 111 0.68 -0.40 -7.56
N ILE A 112 0.95 -0.85 -8.78
CA ILE A 112 1.71 -2.09 -9.04
C ILE A 112 3.03 -2.12 -8.27
N GLY A 113 3.76 -1.00 -8.17
CA GLY A 113 5.00 -0.93 -7.38
C GLY A 113 4.80 -1.26 -5.91
N GLY A 114 3.79 -0.66 -5.28
CA GLY A 114 3.42 -0.94 -3.89
C GLY A 114 2.83 -2.33 -3.70
N ASP A 115 2.00 -2.76 -4.65
CA ASP A 115 1.32 -4.05 -4.60
C ASP A 115 2.31 -5.23 -4.71
N VAL A 116 3.32 -5.13 -5.59
CA VAL A 116 4.43 -6.11 -5.69
C VAL A 116 5.32 -6.08 -4.45
N CYS A 117 5.70 -4.88 -3.99
CA CYS A 117 6.54 -4.73 -2.79
C CYS A 117 5.91 -5.39 -1.57
N MET A 118 4.60 -5.22 -1.38
CA MET A 118 3.85 -5.75 -0.24
C MET A 118 3.30 -7.16 -0.47
N ASN A 119 3.49 -7.76 -1.64
CA ASN A 119 2.74 -8.94 -2.06
C ASN A 119 1.24 -8.76 -1.75
N ALA A 120 0.66 -7.70 -2.27
CA ALA A 120 -0.71 -7.33 -1.96
C ALA A 120 -1.68 -8.43 -2.38
N GLY A 121 -2.63 -8.72 -1.51
CA GLY A 121 -3.60 -9.77 -1.75
C GLY A 121 -4.89 -9.58 -0.98
N ALA A 122 -5.96 -10.15 -1.52
CA ALA A 122 -7.29 -10.20 -0.94
C ALA A 122 -8.03 -11.44 -1.46
N HIS A 123 -9.06 -11.87 -0.74
CA HIS A 123 -9.93 -12.98 -1.16
C HIS A 123 -9.18 -14.30 -1.47
N GLY A 124 -8.08 -14.56 -0.78
CA GLY A 124 -7.27 -15.77 -0.94
C GLY A 124 -6.31 -15.74 -2.15
N GLN A 125 -6.19 -14.61 -2.82
CA GLN A 125 -5.29 -14.39 -3.95
C GLN A 125 -4.28 -13.28 -3.62
N SER A 126 -3.13 -13.29 -4.29
CA SER A 126 -2.08 -12.28 -4.18
C SER A 126 -1.50 -11.92 -5.55
N ILE A 127 -0.83 -10.79 -5.65
CA ILE A 127 -0.23 -10.34 -6.92
C ILE A 127 0.84 -11.33 -7.41
N SER A 128 1.55 -11.99 -6.50
CA SER A 128 2.56 -12.98 -6.84
C SER A 128 1.99 -14.26 -7.49
N ASP A 129 0.67 -14.52 -7.38
CA ASP A 129 0.07 -15.71 -8.00
C ASP A 129 0.15 -15.67 -9.53
N TYR A 130 0.18 -14.47 -10.09
CA TYR A 130 0.17 -14.19 -11.53
C TYR A 130 1.47 -13.57 -12.04
N LEU A 131 2.36 -13.13 -11.17
CA LEU A 131 3.62 -12.49 -11.52
C LEU A 131 4.57 -13.50 -12.19
N THR A 132 5.20 -13.10 -13.29
CA THR A 132 6.23 -13.87 -13.99
C THR A 132 7.63 -13.31 -13.73
N GLN A 133 7.81 -12.02 -13.92
CA GLN A 133 9.08 -11.34 -13.66
C GLN A 133 8.89 -9.85 -13.32
N CYS A 134 9.93 -9.27 -12.73
CA CYS A 134 10.05 -7.84 -12.46
C CYS A 134 11.30 -7.26 -13.11
N CYS A 135 11.17 -6.07 -13.69
CA CYS A 135 12.28 -5.21 -14.01
C CYS A 135 12.50 -4.28 -12.81
N LEU A 136 13.68 -4.31 -12.23
CA LEU A 136 14.03 -3.65 -10.99
C LEU A 136 15.24 -2.74 -11.19
N PHE A 137 15.30 -1.65 -10.46
CA PHE A 137 16.52 -0.89 -10.25
C PHE A 137 17.18 -1.40 -8.96
N ASP A 138 18.42 -1.87 -9.04
CA ASP A 138 19.24 -2.26 -7.89
C ASP A 138 20.03 -1.02 -7.41
N LYS A 139 19.71 -0.52 -6.22
CA LYS A 139 20.35 0.66 -5.63
C LYS A 139 21.83 0.47 -5.32
N GLU A 140 22.29 -0.76 -5.09
CA GLU A 140 23.70 -1.05 -4.79
C GLU A 140 24.55 -1.02 -6.06
N SER A 141 24.15 -1.74 -7.11
CA SER A 141 24.87 -1.75 -8.38
C SER A 141 24.56 -0.54 -9.27
N LYS A 142 23.45 0.18 -9.01
CA LYS A 142 22.86 1.24 -9.84
C LYS A 142 22.46 0.77 -11.24
N GLU A 143 22.24 -0.52 -11.41
CA GLU A 143 21.88 -1.16 -12.66
C GLU A 143 20.42 -1.61 -12.68
N ILE A 144 19.89 -1.77 -13.91
CA ILE A 144 18.59 -2.39 -14.12
C ILE A 144 18.79 -3.90 -14.19
N VAL A 145 18.06 -4.63 -13.36
CA VAL A 145 18.11 -6.08 -13.29
C VAL A 145 16.72 -6.69 -13.47
N TYR A 146 16.66 -7.88 -14.02
CA TYR A 146 15.43 -8.65 -14.15
C TYR A 146 15.46 -9.82 -13.16
N LYS A 147 14.36 -9.99 -12.42
CA LYS A 147 14.19 -11.11 -11.50
C LYS A 147 12.87 -11.82 -11.77
N LYS A 148 12.93 -13.14 -11.85
CA LYS A 148 11.74 -13.99 -11.93
C LYS A 148 11.04 -14.07 -10.57
N LYS A 149 9.78 -14.49 -10.58
CA LYS A 149 8.96 -14.66 -9.37
C LYS A 149 9.70 -15.37 -8.24
N ASP A 150 10.36 -16.49 -8.55
CA ASP A 150 11.01 -17.35 -7.55
C ASP A 150 12.23 -16.72 -6.89
N GLU A 151 12.77 -15.63 -7.46
CA GLU A 151 13.90 -14.86 -6.92
C GLU A 151 13.44 -13.69 -6.04
N LEU A 152 12.14 -13.50 -5.85
CA LEU A 152 11.56 -12.33 -5.19
C LEU A 152 11.07 -12.57 -3.76
N ASP A 153 11.31 -13.76 -3.22
CA ASP A 153 11.03 -14.15 -1.82
C ASP A 153 9.62 -13.74 -1.35
N PHE A 154 8.60 -14.09 -2.14
CA PHE A 154 7.22 -13.74 -1.82
C PHE A 154 6.66 -14.59 -0.68
N SER A 155 6.12 -13.90 0.32
CA SER A 155 5.31 -14.51 1.38
C SER A 155 4.20 -13.53 1.83
N TYR A 156 3.47 -13.85 2.88
CA TYR A 156 2.41 -12.98 3.38
C TYR A 156 2.93 -11.58 3.75
N ARG A 157 2.47 -10.55 3.02
CA ARG A 157 2.91 -9.15 3.18
C ARG A 157 4.42 -8.96 3.09
N HIS A 158 5.08 -9.76 2.25
CA HIS A 158 6.52 -9.72 2.06
C HIS A 158 6.93 -9.96 0.61
N SER A 159 8.01 -9.28 0.20
CA SER A 159 8.82 -9.56 -0.98
C SER A 159 10.25 -9.07 -0.77
N LEU A 160 11.19 -9.49 -1.60
CA LEU A 160 12.58 -9.01 -1.63
C LEU A 160 12.68 -7.48 -1.73
N LEU A 161 11.68 -6.81 -2.34
CA LEU A 161 11.66 -5.35 -2.50
C LEU A 161 11.55 -4.61 -1.17
N LYS A 162 11.06 -5.25 -0.11
CA LYS A 162 10.99 -4.65 1.24
C LYS A 162 12.35 -4.41 1.88
N SER A 163 13.41 -5.00 1.35
CA SER A 163 14.78 -4.66 1.75
C SER A 163 15.16 -3.20 1.45
N GLY A 164 14.41 -2.53 0.55
CA GLY A 164 14.73 -1.17 0.07
C GLY A 164 15.85 -1.12 -0.96
N ARG A 165 16.54 -2.23 -1.21
CA ARG A 165 17.59 -2.33 -2.24
C ARG A 165 17.00 -2.27 -3.65
N TYR A 166 15.92 -3.02 -3.89
CA TYR A 166 15.32 -3.14 -5.22
C TYR A 166 14.08 -2.28 -5.35
N ILE A 167 14.03 -1.44 -6.39
CA ILE A 167 12.89 -0.59 -6.72
C ILE A 167 12.24 -1.09 -8.01
N LEU A 168 10.93 -1.34 -7.98
CA LEU A 168 10.19 -1.80 -9.16
C LEU A 168 10.09 -0.70 -10.22
N LEU A 169 10.51 -1.01 -11.44
CA LEU A 169 10.28 -0.19 -12.63
C LEU A 169 8.99 -0.63 -13.35
N HIS A 170 8.87 -1.91 -13.64
CA HIS A 170 7.66 -2.55 -14.14
C HIS A 170 7.60 -4.02 -13.73
N ALA A 171 6.41 -4.59 -13.82
CA ALA A 171 6.15 -6.00 -13.60
C ALA A 171 5.43 -6.63 -14.79
N GLU A 172 5.65 -7.92 -14.99
CA GLU A 172 5.01 -8.73 -16.02
C GLU A 172 4.24 -9.87 -15.37
N PHE A 173 3.08 -10.17 -15.94
CA PHE A 173 2.15 -11.14 -15.39
C PHE A 173 1.60 -12.03 -16.50
N ASP A 174 1.26 -13.27 -16.15
CA ASP A 174 0.45 -14.15 -16.99
C ASP A 174 -0.89 -14.44 -16.33
N LEU A 175 -1.95 -13.99 -16.98
CA LEU A 175 -3.33 -14.21 -16.56
C LEU A 175 -3.97 -15.38 -17.30
N LYS A 176 -5.17 -15.76 -16.87
CA LYS A 176 -5.94 -16.83 -17.51
C LYS A 176 -7.10 -16.25 -18.32
N LYS A 177 -7.45 -16.89 -19.42
CA LYS A 177 -8.71 -16.58 -20.10
C LYS A 177 -9.87 -16.97 -19.19
N GLY A 178 -10.87 -16.12 -19.09
CA GLY A 178 -12.11 -16.35 -18.34
C GLY A 178 -13.33 -15.94 -19.16
N THR A 179 -14.51 -16.34 -18.71
CA THR A 179 -15.75 -15.86 -19.32
C THR A 179 -16.13 -14.49 -18.74
N PRO A 180 -16.71 -13.57 -19.52
CA PRO A 180 -17.11 -12.26 -19.02
C PRO A 180 -18.05 -12.33 -17.81
N GLU A 181 -18.94 -13.32 -17.78
CA GLU A 181 -19.93 -13.54 -16.72
C GLU A 181 -19.23 -13.93 -15.40
N GLU A 182 -18.27 -14.87 -15.45
CA GLU A 182 -17.50 -15.30 -14.26
C GLU A 182 -16.65 -14.17 -13.71
N ILE A 183 -15.91 -13.47 -14.57
CA ILE A 183 -15.05 -12.34 -14.19
C ILE A 183 -15.89 -11.25 -13.52
N LYS A 184 -17.02 -10.88 -14.15
CA LYS A 184 -17.93 -9.88 -13.61
C LYS A 184 -18.50 -10.30 -12.26
N SER A 185 -18.93 -11.55 -12.12
CA SER A 185 -19.45 -12.09 -10.85
C SER A 185 -18.42 -12.01 -9.72
N LEU A 186 -17.14 -12.31 -10.00
CA LEU A 186 -16.06 -12.19 -9.04
C LEU A 186 -15.80 -10.74 -8.63
N ILE A 187 -15.76 -9.82 -9.59
CA ILE A 187 -15.61 -8.39 -9.35
C ILE A 187 -16.76 -7.86 -8.48
N ASP A 188 -18.01 -8.14 -8.86
CA ASP A 188 -19.20 -7.65 -8.16
C ASP A 188 -19.18 -8.16 -6.69
N ARG A 189 -18.91 -9.46 -6.49
CA ARG A 189 -18.77 -10.07 -5.14
C ARG A 189 -17.68 -9.41 -4.30
N ASN A 190 -16.50 -9.18 -4.88
CA ASN A 190 -15.38 -8.56 -4.18
C ASN A 190 -15.69 -7.11 -3.79
N MET A 191 -16.34 -6.36 -4.67
CA MET A 191 -16.78 -4.98 -4.41
C MET A 191 -17.87 -4.92 -3.35
N GLU A 192 -18.86 -5.81 -3.40
CA GLU A 192 -19.92 -5.89 -2.41
C GLU A 192 -19.38 -6.20 -1.01
N PHE A 193 -18.49 -7.20 -0.90
CA PHE A 193 -17.82 -7.52 0.35
C PHE A 193 -17.13 -6.31 0.97
N ARG A 194 -16.36 -5.57 0.16
CA ARG A 194 -15.65 -4.36 0.63
C ARG A 194 -16.60 -3.27 1.08
N LYS A 195 -17.62 -2.97 0.27
CA LYS A 195 -18.61 -1.93 0.55
C LYS A 195 -19.34 -2.16 1.88
N ASN A 196 -19.59 -3.41 2.23
CA ASN A 196 -20.32 -3.76 3.46
C ASN A 196 -19.45 -3.67 4.73
N ILE A 197 -18.11 -3.80 4.60
CA ILE A 197 -17.23 -3.98 5.78
C ILE A 197 -16.22 -2.83 5.91
N GLN A 198 -15.62 -2.38 4.80
CA GLN A 198 -14.52 -1.42 4.83
C GLN A 198 -15.03 0.02 4.71
N PRO A 199 -14.27 1.01 5.22
CA PRO A 199 -14.60 2.42 5.00
C PRO A 199 -14.66 2.74 3.50
N SER A 200 -15.65 3.52 3.10
CA SER A 200 -15.71 4.05 1.73
C SER A 200 -14.60 5.07 1.49
N LEU A 201 -14.36 5.43 0.22
CA LEU A 201 -13.37 6.45 -0.15
C LEU A 201 -13.67 7.84 0.45
N ALA A 202 -14.89 8.08 0.93
CA ALA A 202 -15.25 9.31 1.63
C ALA A 202 -14.68 9.36 3.07
N HIS A 203 -14.20 8.25 3.59
CA HIS A 203 -13.61 8.13 4.91
C HIS A 203 -12.09 7.85 4.75
N PRO A 204 -11.22 8.89 4.78
CA PRO A 204 -9.80 8.72 4.55
C PRO A 204 -9.18 7.70 5.53
N ASN A 205 -8.46 6.73 4.98
CA ASN A 205 -7.81 5.65 5.71
C ASN A 205 -6.67 5.06 4.87
N ALA A 206 -5.84 4.19 5.42
CA ALA A 206 -4.77 3.50 4.70
C ALA A 206 -4.90 1.96 4.78
N GLY A 207 -6.13 1.45 4.76
CA GLY A 207 -6.38 0.01 4.85
C GLY A 207 -6.25 -0.53 6.28
N SER A 208 -5.92 -1.80 6.38
CA SER A 208 -5.69 -2.48 7.66
C SER A 208 -4.46 -1.93 8.35
N VAL A 209 -4.57 -1.56 9.62
CA VAL A 209 -3.43 -0.99 10.37
C VAL A 209 -2.48 -2.03 10.93
N PHE A 210 -2.97 -3.27 11.18
CA PHE A 210 -2.15 -4.38 11.67
C PHE A 210 -2.23 -5.60 10.73
N LYS A 211 -1.11 -6.33 10.64
CA LYS A 211 -1.04 -7.64 9.97
C LYS A 211 -1.77 -8.70 10.77
N ASN A 212 -2.30 -9.69 10.08
CA ASN A 212 -2.82 -10.87 10.76
C ASN A 212 -1.65 -11.62 11.43
N PRO A 213 -1.78 -11.98 12.71
CA PRO A 213 -0.84 -12.88 13.35
C PRO A 213 -0.98 -14.30 12.80
N GLU A 214 -0.01 -15.14 13.08
CA GLU A 214 -0.07 -16.55 12.71
C GLU A 214 -1.31 -17.23 13.34
N HIS A 215 -2.06 -17.95 12.53
CA HIS A 215 -3.27 -18.70 12.90
C HIS A 215 -4.47 -17.86 13.37
N ASP A 216 -4.45 -16.52 13.24
CA ASP A 216 -5.59 -15.69 13.63
C ASP A 216 -5.74 -14.45 12.74
N SER A 217 -6.83 -13.71 12.93
CA SER A 217 -7.13 -12.45 12.24
C SER A 217 -6.99 -11.28 13.21
N ALA A 218 -6.16 -10.28 12.84
CA ALA A 218 -6.06 -9.04 13.61
C ALA A 218 -7.43 -8.36 13.77
N GLY A 219 -8.26 -8.35 12.71
CA GLY A 219 -9.61 -7.79 12.77
C GLY A 219 -10.49 -8.49 13.81
N ARG A 220 -10.43 -9.83 13.91
CA ARG A 220 -11.17 -10.59 14.91
C ARG A 220 -10.68 -10.31 16.35
N LEU A 221 -9.37 -10.31 16.57
CA LEU A 221 -8.78 -10.03 17.88
C LEU A 221 -9.13 -8.62 18.35
N LEU A 222 -9.01 -7.63 17.49
CA LEU A 222 -9.34 -6.23 17.76
C LEU A 222 -10.85 -6.06 18.05
N ASP A 223 -11.72 -6.70 17.28
CA ASP A 223 -13.17 -6.65 17.51
C ASP A 223 -13.53 -7.23 18.88
N LYS A 224 -12.98 -8.39 19.23
CA LYS A 224 -13.17 -9.03 20.53
C LYS A 224 -12.55 -8.24 21.69
N ALA A 225 -11.48 -7.49 21.45
CA ALA A 225 -10.89 -6.56 22.43
C ALA A 225 -11.71 -5.26 22.60
N GLY A 226 -12.83 -5.09 21.87
CA GLY A 226 -13.74 -3.96 22.04
C GLY A 226 -13.26 -2.64 21.45
N VAL A 227 -12.23 -2.66 20.57
CA VAL A 227 -11.58 -1.42 20.07
C VAL A 227 -12.46 -0.58 19.16
N LYS A 228 -13.58 -1.09 18.65
CA LYS A 228 -14.54 -0.33 17.82
C LYS A 228 -15.13 0.88 18.56
N SER A 229 -15.06 0.90 19.88
CA SER A 229 -15.47 2.04 20.71
C SER A 229 -14.40 3.13 20.82
N PHE A 230 -13.19 2.93 20.27
CA PHE A 230 -12.11 3.92 20.35
C PHE A 230 -12.36 5.05 19.36
N ASP A 231 -12.67 6.21 19.91
CA ASP A 231 -13.04 7.42 19.17
C ASP A 231 -12.31 8.63 19.80
N LEU A 232 -11.36 9.20 19.06
CA LEU A 232 -10.69 10.45 19.39
C LEU A 232 -11.39 11.61 18.66
N PRO A 233 -11.16 12.86 19.07
CA PRO A 233 -11.81 14.01 18.40
C PRO A 233 -11.63 14.05 16.90
N ARG A 234 -10.45 13.65 16.36
CA ARG A 234 -10.09 13.77 14.95
C ARG A 234 -9.93 12.43 14.21
N ALA A 235 -9.87 11.30 14.91
CA ALA A 235 -9.75 9.96 14.30
C ALA A 235 -10.55 8.93 15.11
N LYS A 236 -11.05 7.87 14.48
CA LYS A 236 -11.74 6.77 15.15
C LYS A 236 -11.43 5.43 14.51
N VAL A 237 -11.64 4.35 15.27
CA VAL A 237 -11.71 3.00 14.72
C VAL A 237 -13.04 2.84 13.95
N TRP A 238 -12.99 2.19 12.79
CA TRP A 238 -14.17 1.99 11.95
C TRP A 238 -15.14 0.97 12.56
N GLU A 239 -16.42 1.34 12.63
CA GLU A 239 -17.45 0.52 13.31
C GLU A 239 -17.68 -0.86 12.67
N ASN A 240 -17.52 -0.98 11.34
CA ASN A 240 -17.76 -2.25 10.63
C ASN A 240 -16.49 -3.11 10.51
N HIS A 241 -15.29 -2.56 10.79
CA HIS A 241 -14.03 -3.30 10.71
C HIS A 241 -13.00 -2.79 11.70
N ALA A 242 -12.79 -3.55 12.78
CA ALA A 242 -11.92 -3.13 13.91
C ALA A 242 -10.44 -2.88 13.55
N ASN A 243 -9.96 -3.36 12.40
CA ASN A 243 -8.57 -3.15 11.94
C ASN A 243 -8.41 -1.94 11.00
N PHE A 244 -9.38 -1.01 10.97
CA PHE A 244 -9.33 0.22 10.20
C PHE A 244 -9.48 1.43 11.11
N ILE A 245 -8.64 2.43 10.91
CA ILE A 245 -8.76 3.75 11.51
C ILE A 245 -9.13 4.74 10.41
N VAL A 246 -10.08 5.61 10.67
CA VAL A 246 -10.48 6.66 9.74
C VAL A 246 -10.15 8.04 10.30
N ASN A 247 -9.68 8.92 9.42
CA ASN A 247 -9.52 10.34 9.67
C ASN A 247 -10.89 11.02 9.56
N LYS A 248 -11.30 11.77 10.58
CA LYS A 248 -12.59 12.48 10.64
C LYS A 248 -12.56 13.85 9.95
N GLY A 249 -11.40 14.24 9.39
CA GLY A 249 -11.20 15.44 8.59
C GLY A 249 -9.86 16.13 8.79
N ASP A 250 -9.40 16.26 10.02
CA ASP A 250 -8.21 17.04 10.41
C ASP A 250 -7.27 16.26 11.35
N ALA A 251 -7.32 14.92 11.30
CA ALA A 251 -6.42 14.07 12.09
C ALA A 251 -4.96 14.30 11.74
N THR A 252 -4.11 14.21 12.77
CA THR A 252 -2.65 14.18 12.64
C THR A 252 -2.14 12.74 12.64
N SER A 253 -0.88 12.55 12.25
CA SER A 253 -0.18 11.27 12.40
C SER A 253 -0.15 10.78 13.84
N GLU A 254 0.00 11.70 14.81
CA GLU A 254 -0.03 11.38 16.24
C GLU A 254 -1.40 10.81 16.67
N ASP A 255 -2.52 11.35 16.17
CA ASP A 255 -3.86 10.81 16.47
C ASP A 255 -3.99 9.35 16.01
N ILE A 256 -3.50 9.04 14.80
CA ILE A 256 -3.54 7.66 14.25
C ILE A 256 -2.63 6.73 15.06
N LEU A 257 -1.39 7.16 15.37
CA LEU A 257 -0.46 6.38 16.18
C LEU A 257 -0.99 6.14 17.58
N THR A 258 -1.63 7.13 18.19
CA THR A 258 -2.27 7.00 19.51
C THR A 258 -3.35 5.91 19.48
N LEU A 259 -4.25 5.94 18.50
CA LEU A 259 -5.26 4.88 18.33
C LEU A 259 -4.62 3.51 18.10
N MET A 260 -3.57 3.43 17.26
CA MET A 260 -2.86 2.16 17.04
C MET A 260 -2.26 1.61 18.33
N VAL A 261 -1.64 2.45 19.16
CA VAL A 261 -1.10 2.02 20.47
C VAL A 261 -2.22 1.57 21.43
N MET A 262 -3.35 2.28 21.48
CA MET A 262 -4.52 1.86 22.26
C MET A 262 -5.03 0.49 21.80
N MET A 263 -5.18 0.27 20.50
CA MET A 263 -5.62 -0.99 19.90
C MET A 263 -4.64 -2.13 20.19
N TYR A 264 -3.34 -1.88 20.01
CA TYR A 264 -2.26 -2.83 20.32
C TYR A 264 -2.32 -3.27 21.78
N ASN A 265 -2.39 -2.31 22.72
CA ASN A 265 -2.44 -2.58 24.14
C ASN A 265 -3.69 -3.36 24.54
N ALA A 266 -4.86 -3.09 23.95
CA ALA A 266 -6.09 -3.82 24.21
C ALA A 266 -5.95 -5.31 23.84
N VAL A 267 -5.40 -5.62 22.66
CA VAL A 267 -5.15 -7.01 22.22
C VAL A 267 -4.08 -7.67 23.06
N LYS A 268 -2.94 -7.00 23.30
CA LYS A 268 -1.83 -7.53 24.13
C LYS A 268 -2.32 -7.87 25.54
N LYS A 269 -3.12 -7.02 26.16
CA LYS A 269 -3.68 -7.23 27.50
C LYS A 269 -4.62 -8.44 27.55
N GLN A 270 -5.44 -8.66 26.54
CA GLN A 270 -6.46 -9.70 26.54
C GLN A 270 -5.96 -11.05 26.04
N TYR A 271 -5.04 -11.07 25.07
CA TYR A 271 -4.62 -12.28 24.36
C TYR A 271 -3.13 -12.60 24.49
N THR A 272 -2.33 -11.70 25.05
CA THR A 272 -0.85 -11.83 25.10
C THR A 272 -0.23 -11.89 23.68
N ILE A 273 -0.93 -11.37 22.68
CA ILE A 273 -0.49 -11.31 21.27
C ILE A 273 -0.01 -9.89 20.96
N GLU A 274 1.16 -9.79 20.37
CA GLU A 274 1.75 -8.54 19.89
C GLU A 274 1.45 -8.37 18.39
N LEU A 275 0.50 -7.49 18.07
CA LEU A 275 0.15 -7.17 16.69
C LEU A 275 1.27 -6.34 16.05
N LYS A 276 1.63 -6.67 14.80
CA LYS A 276 2.63 -5.91 14.04
C LYS A 276 1.96 -4.97 13.06
N PRO A 277 2.41 -3.70 12.94
CA PRO A 277 1.88 -2.76 11.97
C PRO A 277 1.93 -3.32 10.54
N GLU A 278 0.86 -3.09 9.77
CA GLU A 278 0.85 -3.30 8.32
C GLU A 278 1.17 -1.98 7.60
N ILE A 279 0.66 -0.85 8.09
CA ILE A 279 0.98 0.47 7.56
C ILE A 279 2.46 0.81 7.80
N ILE A 280 3.01 1.62 6.90
CA ILE A 280 4.39 2.12 6.98
C ILE A 280 4.34 3.57 7.42
N PHE A 281 5.06 3.91 8.49
CA PHE A 281 5.15 5.28 8.98
C PHE A 281 6.41 5.95 8.44
N LEU A 282 6.26 7.10 7.75
CA LEU A 282 7.32 7.82 7.04
C LEU A 282 7.33 9.31 7.43
N GLY A 283 8.43 9.99 7.06
CA GLY A 283 8.65 11.42 7.31
C GLY A 283 9.47 11.68 8.57
N ASP A 284 9.67 12.98 8.88
CA ASP A 284 10.43 13.44 10.04
C ASP A 284 9.52 13.36 11.27
N LYS A 285 9.83 12.41 12.13
CA LYS A 285 9.00 12.14 13.32
C LYS A 285 9.25 13.17 14.41
N THR A 286 8.19 13.61 15.07
CA THR A 286 8.32 14.30 16.36
C THR A 286 8.75 13.31 17.46
N GLU A 287 9.25 13.78 18.58
CA GLU A 287 9.59 12.93 19.75
C GLU A 287 8.41 12.04 20.15
N LYS A 288 7.19 12.63 20.15
CA LYS A 288 5.98 11.90 20.51
C LYS A 288 5.61 10.82 19.50
N GLU A 289 5.71 11.11 18.22
CA GLU A 289 5.47 10.13 17.16
C GLU A 289 6.48 8.99 17.23
N GLU A 290 7.74 9.28 17.55
CA GLU A 290 8.79 8.27 17.71
C GLU A 290 8.52 7.37 18.92
N GLU A 291 8.15 7.93 20.07
CA GLU A 291 7.73 7.16 21.24
C GLU A 291 6.58 6.19 20.91
N LEU A 292 5.52 6.68 20.25
CA LEU A 292 4.35 5.88 19.90
C LEU A 292 4.71 4.78 18.89
N TRP A 293 5.52 5.11 17.88
CA TRP A 293 5.94 4.14 16.87
C TRP A 293 6.84 3.04 17.45
N ASN A 294 7.74 3.39 18.38
CA ASN A 294 8.60 2.43 19.06
C ASN A 294 7.82 1.37 19.83
N ILE A 295 6.67 1.73 20.45
CA ILE A 295 5.78 0.74 21.11
C ILE A 295 5.24 -0.30 20.11
N LEU A 296 5.02 0.08 18.86
CA LEU A 296 4.39 -0.75 17.82
C LEU A 296 5.39 -1.58 17.02
N SER A 297 6.66 -1.16 16.95
CA SER A 297 7.67 -1.71 16.03
C SER A 297 8.66 -2.69 16.69
N HIS A 298 8.55 -2.91 17.99
CA HIS A 298 9.41 -3.84 18.76
C HIS A 298 8.83 -5.24 18.92
#